data_c99282a5abbed078cb45af3706eac252
#
_entry.id   c99282a5abbed078cb45af3706eac252
#
_cell.length_a   1.000
_cell.length_b   1.000
_cell.length_c   1.000
_cell.angle_alpha   90.00
_cell.angle_beta   90.00
_cell.angle_gamma   90.00
#
_symmetry.space_group_name_H-M   'P 1'
#
loop_
_entity.id
_entity.type
_entity.pdbx_description
1 polymer ?
#
loop_
_entity_poly.entity_id
_entity_poly.type
_entity_poly.pdbx_seq_one_letter_code
_entity_poly.pdbx_strand_id
1 'polypeptide(L)'
;MRTRIRNCGTTLMFSNPLCPASLGAIIESAKIHLSSEIYDRQRELQRKISVFNETARSYNLPILSENRSPINFIAMGKDAVGFNLTKRLFNLGFYTNWSVYPSVPRNQSGVRILITMHHTMQDIERLLAALAEQLPLALAEEGSSMEDIYEHFKAEFPLSARVDPSNANLVEALVDSDPLTVSYPPIA
;
A
#
# COMPACT_ATOMS: atom_id res chain seq x y z
N MET A 1 31.93 9.73 18.24
CA MET A 1 31.15 8.98 17.21
C MET A 1 30.77 9.85 16.01
N ARG A 2 30.12 11.02 16.15
CA ARG A 2 29.74 11.92 15.04
C ARG A 2 30.90 12.28 14.10
N THR A 3 32.06 12.67 14.63
CA THR A 3 33.24 13.07 13.85
C THR A 3 33.78 11.91 12.99
N ARG A 4 33.81 10.68 13.54
CA ARG A 4 34.22 9.49 12.77
C ARG A 4 33.28 9.20 11.61
N ILE A 5 31.96 9.28 11.82
CA ILE A 5 30.96 9.08 10.76
C ILE A 5 31.13 10.13 9.67
N ARG A 6 31.32 11.41 10.03
CA ARG A 6 31.58 12.49 9.07
C ARG A 6 32.84 12.27 8.23
N ASN A 7 33.92 11.80 8.87
CA ASN A 7 35.21 11.66 8.20
C ASN A 7 35.35 10.37 7.38
N CYS A 8 34.54 9.35 7.68
CA CYS A 8 34.58 8.04 7.00
C CYS A 8 33.38 7.77 6.09
N GLY A 9 32.31 8.59 6.18
CA GLY A 9 31.13 8.44 5.35
C GLY A 9 31.32 9.07 3.98
N THR A 10 31.66 8.29 2.96
CA THR A 10 31.86 8.77 1.59
C THR A 10 30.69 9.56 1.03
N THR A 11 29.46 9.18 1.37
CA THR A 11 28.23 9.91 0.99
C THR A 11 28.13 11.29 1.64
N LEU A 12 28.75 11.52 2.80
CA LEU A 12 28.75 12.82 3.48
C LEU A 12 29.84 13.76 2.99
N MET A 13 30.88 13.24 2.34
CA MET A 13 31.98 14.06 1.82
C MET A 13 31.63 14.80 0.53
N PHE A 14 30.74 14.24 -0.27
CA PHE A 14 30.39 14.78 -1.59
C PHE A 14 28.91 15.19 -1.72
N SER A 15 28.14 15.11 -0.63
CA SER A 15 26.74 15.56 -0.64
C SER A 15 26.63 17.03 -0.28
N ASN A 16 25.79 17.75 -0.99
CA ASN A 16 25.42 19.12 -0.62
C ASN A 16 24.59 19.13 0.69
N PRO A 17 24.64 20.22 1.48
CA PRO A 17 23.78 20.39 2.62
C PRO A 17 22.30 20.37 2.17
N LEU A 18 21.43 19.90 3.09
CA LEU A 18 19.97 19.93 2.89
C LEU A 18 19.50 21.36 2.62
N CYS A 19 18.58 21.50 1.68
CA CYS A 19 17.94 22.78 1.45
C CYS A 19 17.17 23.22 2.72
N PRO A 20 17.15 24.51 3.06
CA PRO A 20 16.51 24.99 4.29
C PRO A 20 15.03 24.61 4.43
N ALA A 21 14.28 24.59 3.32
CA ALA A 21 12.88 24.17 3.33
C ALA A 21 12.71 22.70 3.75
N SER A 22 13.55 21.80 3.18
CA SER A 22 13.55 20.39 3.57
C SER A 22 13.97 20.19 5.03
N LEU A 23 14.96 20.96 5.51
CA LEU A 23 15.39 20.92 6.90
C LEU A 23 14.26 21.34 7.84
N GLY A 24 13.53 22.42 7.50
CA GLY A 24 12.36 22.87 8.27
C GLY A 24 11.28 21.79 8.35
N ALA A 25 10.94 21.14 7.23
CA ALA A 25 9.97 20.04 7.19
C ALA A 25 10.41 18.84 8.06
N ILE A 26 11.69 18.48 8.03
CA ILE A 26 12.25 17.40 8.86
C ILE A 26 12.14 17.74 10.36
N ILE A 27 12.44 18.99 10.74
CA ILE A 27 12.34 19.43 12.13
C ILE A 27 10.88 19.34 12.62
N GLU A 28 9.91 19.83 11.86
CA GLU A 28 8.50 19.74 12.24
C GLU A 28 8.01 18.29 12.28
N SER A 29 8.41 17.47 11.32
CA SER A 29 8.12 16.03 11.37
C SER A 29 8.67 15.37 12.63
N ALA A 30 9.91 15.70 13.01
CA ALA A 30 10.52 15.17 14.25
C ALA A 30 9.77 15.62 15.51
N LYS A 31 9.31 16.87 15.57
CA LYS A 31 8.47 17.37 16.68
C LYS A 31 7.17 16.58 16.82
N ILE A 32 6.48 16.32 15.70
CA ILE A 32 5.25 15.50 15.69
C ILE A 32 5.55 14.09 16.22
N HIS A 33 6.64 13.46 15.76
CA HIS A 33 7.01 12.10 16.19
C HIS A 33 7.42 12.01 17.67
N LEU A 34 7.87 13.11 18.26
CA LEU A 34 8.20 13.20 19.69
C LEU A 34 7.02 13.63 20.57
N SER A 35 5.87 13.93 19.99
CA SER A 35 4.65 14.32 20.69
C SER A 35 3.61 13.20 20.72
N SER A 36 2.58 13.36 21.55
CA SER A 36 1.44 12.43 21.59
C SER A 36 0.60 12.47 20.30
N GLU A 37 0.72 13.51 19.48
CA GLU A 37 0.00 13.68 18.22
C GLU A 37 0.25 12.53 17.25
N ILE A 38 1.45 11.94 17.26
CA ILE A 38 1.80 10.82 16.38
C ILE A 38 0.86 9.62 16.57
N TYR A 39 0.44 9.34 17.81
CA TYR A 39 -0.44 8.20 18.09
C TYR A 39 -1.84 8.40 17.50
N ASP A 40 -2.37 9.62 17.53
CA ASP A 40 -3.66 9.94 16.92
C ASP A 40 -3.60 9.81 15.40
N ARG A 41 -2.53 10.33 14.79
CA ARG A 41 -2.28 10.20 13.35
C ARG A 41 -2.13 8.75 12.91
N GLN A 42 -1.42 7.94 13.69
CA GLN A 42 -1.25 6.51 13.40
C GLN A 42 -2.58 5.75 13.51
N ARG A 43 -3.40 6.03 14.54
CA ARG A 43 -4.73 5.41 14.67
C ARG A 43 -5.64 5.74 13.48
N GLU A 44 -5.66 7.00 13.07
CA GLU A 44 -6.48 7.40 11.91
C GLU A 44 -5.96 6.77 10.60
N LEU A 45 -4.64 6.68 10.42
CA LEU A 45 -4.07 5.99 9.26
C LEU A 45 -4.44 4.50 9.27
N GLN A 46 -4.34 3.81 10.41
CA GLN A 46 -4.73 2.41 10.55
C GLN A 46 -6.22 2.21 10.23
N ARG A 47 -7.09 3.12 10.69
CA ARG A 47 -8.51 3.09 10.35
C ARG A 47 -8.74 3.17 8.83
N LYS A 48 -8.04 4.06 8.14
CA LYS A 48 -8.13 4.19 6.66
C LYS A 48 -7.63 2.93 5.96
N ILE A 49 -6.57 2.30 6.47
CA ILE A 49 -6.05 1.03 5.94
C ILE A 49 -7.07 -0.08 6.14
N SER A 50 -7.72 -0.18 7.31
CA SER A 50 -8.77 -1.18 7.56
C SER A 50 -9.94 -1.00 6.59
N VAL A 51 -10.44 0.22 6.42
CA VAL A 51 -11.52 0.51 5.46
C VAL A 51 -11.11 0.13 4.03
N PHE A 52 -9.87 0.44 3.63
CA PHE A 52 -9.36 0.01 2.32
C PHE A 52 -9.40 -1.51 2.15
N ASN A 53 -8.86 -2.26 3.11
CA ASN A 53 -8.81 -3.72 3.04
C ASN A 53 -10.22 -4.35 3.03
N GLU A 54 -11.11 -3.88 3.90
CA GLU A 54 -12.51 -4.38 3.98
C GLU A 54 -13.26 -4.10 2.69
N THR A 55 -13.19 -2.87 2.17
CA THR A 55 -13.86 -2.47 0.93
C THR A 55 -13.30 -3.22 -0.28
N ALA A 56 -11.98 -3.34 -0.37
CA ALA A 56 -11.36 -4.06 -1.48
C ALA A 56 -11.71 -5.57 -1.45
N ARG A 57 -11.83 -6.16 -0.26
CA ARG A 57 -12.31 -7.54 -0.09
C ARG A 57 -13.77 -7.67 -0.54
N SER A 58 -14.64 -6.74 -0.17
CA SER A 58 -16.05 -6.76 -0.56
C SER A 58 -16.24 -6.70 -2.09
N TYR A 59 -15.31 -6.08 -2.80
CA TYR A 59 -15.27 -6.04 -4.26
C TYR A 59 -14.49 -7.21 -4.91
N ASN A 60 -13.98 -8.16 -4.12
CA ASN A 60 -13.14 -9.26 -4.59
C ASN A 60 -11.93 -8.80 -5.42
N LEU A 61 -11.34 -7.66 -5.06
CA LEU A 61 -10.15 -7.16 -5.74
C LEU A 61 -8.91 -8.02 -5.38
N PRO A 62 -8.03 -8.31 -6.33
CA PRO A 62 -6.86 -9.17 -6.11
C PRO A 62 -5.74 -8.44 -5.38
N ILE A 63 -5.93 -8.22 -4.07
CA ILE A 63 -4.92 -7.62 -3.19
C ILE A 63 -3.88 -8.68 -2.84
N LEU A 64 -2.59 -8.36 -3.04
CA LEU A 64 -1.50 -9.30 -2.78
C LEU A 64 -1.31 -9.62 -1.30
N SER A 65 -1.51 -8.66 -0.43
CA SER A 65 -1.42 -8.84 1.01
C SER A 65 -2.32 -7.88 1.76
N GLU A 66 -3.17 -8.41 2.61
CA GLU A 66 -3.88 -7.63 3.60
C GLU A 66 -2.97 -7.44 4.81
N ASN A 67 -2.40 -6.27 4.94
CA ASN A 67 -1.52 -5.95 6.05
C ASN A 67 -1.85 -4.56 6.63
N ARG A 68 -1.17 -4.22 7.72
CA ARG A 68 -1.29 -2.89 8.35
C ARG A 68 -0.43 -1.82 7.68
N SER A 69 0.21 -2.15 6.56
CA SER A 69 0.99 -1.18 5.78
C SER A 69 0.07 -0.24 5.00
N PRO A 70 0.41 1.04 4.89
CA PRO A 70 -0.31 1.95 4.02
C PRO A 70 -0.06 1.68 2.53
N ILE A 71 0.86 0.78 2.20
CA ILE A 71 1.19 0.40 0.82
C ILE A 71 0.44 -0.86 0.47
N ASN A 72 -0.43 -0.77 -0.51
CA ASN A 72 -1.22 -1.89 -1.02
C ASN A 72 -0.89 -2.14 -2.48
N PHE A 73 -1.00 -3.38 -2.91
CA PHE A 73 -0.72 -3.79 -4.28
C PHE A 73 -1.89 -4.61 -4.82
N ILE A 74 -2.51 -4.11 -5.88
CA ILE A 74 -3.58 -4.80 -6.61
C ILE A 74 -2.94 -5.50 -7.79
N ALA A 75 -2.99 -6.83 -7.79
CA ALA A 75 -2.38 -7.66 -8.82
C ALA A 75 -3.14 -7.58 -10.14
N MET A 76 -2.42 -7.49 -11.28
CA MET A 76 -2.99 -7.39 -12.62
C MET A 76 -2.47 -8.49 -13.57
N GLY A 77 -1.40 -9.19 -13.22
CA GLY A 77 -0.78 -10.19 -14.05
C GLY A 77 -0.02 -9.59 -15.23
N LYS A 78 -0.56 -9.66 -16.44
CA LYS A 78 0.08 -9.16 -17.66
C LYS A 78 0.27 -7.64 -17.64
N ASP A 79 1.39 -7.16 -18.16
CA ASP A 79 1.72 -5.74 -18.22
C ASP A 79 0.68 -4.92 -19.01
N ALA A 80 0.10 -5.50 -20.06
CA ALA A 80 -0.95 -4.87 -20.88
C ALA A 80 -2.21 -4.56 -20.05
N VAL A 81 -2.65 -5.48 -19.19
CA VAL A 81 -3.80 -5.28 -18.28
C VAL A 81 -3.52 -4.11 -17.33
N GLY A 82 -2.33 -4.09 -16.73
CA GLY A 82 -1.93 -3.01 -15.82
C GLY A 82 -1.92 -1.64 -16.50
N PHE A 83 -1.40 -1.55 -17.73
CA PHE A 83 -1.40 -0.32 -18.51
C PHE A 83 -2.82 0.14 -18.86
N ASN A 84 -3.65 -0.77 -19.36
CA ASN A 84 -5.03 -0.49 -19.75
C ASN A 84 -5.83 0.03 -18.54
N LEU A 85 -5.78 -0.69 -17.42
CA LEU A 85 -6.46 -0.28 -16.19
C LEU A 85 -5.99 1.09 -15.68
N THR A 86 -4.68 1.32 -15.65
CA THR A 86 -4.13 2.61 -15.18
C THR A 86 -4.62 3.77 -16.07
N LYS A 87 -4.67 3.57 -17.39
CA LYS A 87 -5.22 4.55 -18.33
C LYS A 87 -6.69 4.83 -18.06
N ARG A 88 -7.51 3.80 -17.80
CA ARG A 88 -8.93 3.94 -17.46
C ARG A 88 -9.12 4.72 -16.15
N LEU A 89 -8.36 4.38 -15.11
CA LEU A 89 -8.39 5.08 -13.83
C LEU A 89 -7.97 6.54 -13.97
N PHE A 90 -6.96 6.82 -14.79
CA PHE A 90 -6.52 8.19 -15.08
C PHE A 90 -7.64 9.02 -15.74
N ASN A 91 -8.37 8.45 -16.68
CA ASN A 91 -9.53 9.11 -17.32
C ASN A 91 -10.68 9.38 -16.33
N LEU A 92 -10.78 8.60 -15.24
CA LEU A 92 -11.72 8.82 -14.14
C LEU A 92 -11.19 9.78 -13.07
N GLY A 93 -9.99 10.33 -13.26
CA GLY A 93 -9.37 11.30 -12.34
C GLY A 93 -8.50 10.67 -11.24
N PHE A 94 -8.20 9.38 -11.32
CA PHE A 94 -7.32 8.70 -10.36
C PHE A 94 -5.91 8.52 -10.92
N TYR A 95 -4.94 9.18 -10.31
CA TYR A 95 -3.54 8.97 -10.62
C TYR A 95 -2.98 7.85 -9.76
N THR A 96 -2.72 6.69 -10.37
CA THR A 96 -2.21 5.50 -9.69
C THR A 96 -0.84 5.09 -10.21
N ASN A 97 -0.07 4.37 -9.39
CA ASN A 97 1.27 3.89 -9.73
C ASN A 97 1.18 2.47 -10.31
N TRP A 98 1.45 2.34 -11.61
CA TRP A 98 1.61 1.06 -12.27
C TRP A 98 3.03 0.53 -12.07
N SER A 99 3.14 -0.68 -11.54
CA SER A 99 4.39 -1.40 -11.36
C SER A 99 4.53 -2.47 -12.44
N VAL A 100 5.66 -2.45 -13.14
CA VAL A 100 5.96 -3.30 -14.30
C VAL A 100 7.40 -3.79 -14.24
N TYR A 101 7.71 -4.87 -14.99
CA TYR A 101 9.09 -5.31 -15.12
C TYR A 101 10.03 -4.15 -15.52
N PRO A 102 11.23 -4.00 -14.91
CA PRO A 102 11.89 -4.91 -13.96
C PRO A 102 11.60 -4.64 -12.48
N SER A 103 10.71 -3.69 -12.13
CA SER A 103 10.37 -3.39 -10.73
C SER A 103 9.64 -4.54 -10.04
N VAL A 104 8.93 -5.34 -10.81
CA VAL A 104 8.28 -6.59 -10.41
C VAL A 104 8.64 -7.69 -11.42
N PRO A 105 8.50 -8.98 -11.09
CA PRO A 105 8.71 -10.06 -12.05
C PRO A 105 7.81 -9.95 -13.29
N ARG A 106 8.17 -10.61 -14.39
CA ARG A 106 7.35 -10.66 -15.61
C ARG A 106 5.98 -11.30 -15.31
N ASN A 107 4.93 -10.73 -15.87
CA ASN A 107 3.54 -11.13 -15.67
C ASN A 107 3.05 -10.99 -14.21
N GLN A 108 3.76 -10.25 -13.38
CA GLN A 108 3.35 -9.89 -12.04
C GLN A 108 3.14 -8.38 -11.90
N SER A 109 2.67 -7.74 -12.97
CA SER A 109 2.35 -6.32 -12.92
C SER A 109 1.18 -6.04 -12.00
N GLY A 110 1.08 -4.80 -11.53
CA GLY A 110 -0.01 -4.39 -10.67
C GLY A 110 -0.02 -2.90 -10.37
N VAL A 111 -1.07 -2.46 -9.72
CA VAL A 111 -1.24 -1.08 -9.29
C VAL A 111 -0.88 -0.96 -7.82
N ARG A 112 0.12 -0.14 -7.53
CA ARG A 112 0.53 0.18 -6.16
C ARG A 112 -0.23 1.40 -5.66
N ILE A 113 -0.95 1.23 -4.57
CA ILE A 113 -1.76 2.26 -3.92
C ILE A 113 -1.12 2.57 -2.56
N LEU A 114 -0.90 3.85 -2.29
CA LEU A 114 -0.40 4.35 -1.02
C LEU A 114 -1.50 5.12 -0.31
N ILE A 115 -1.95 4.62 0.83
CA ILE A 115 -2.89 5.32 1.70
C ILE A 115 -2.15 6.36 2.55
N THR A 116 -2.65 7.59 2.58
CA THR A 116 -2.07 8.67 3.37
C THR A 116 -3.12 9.37 4.21
N MET A 117 -2.67 10.22 5.14
CA MET A 117 -3.57 11.06 5.94
C MET A 117 -4.38 12.07 5.11
N HIS A 118 -3.92 12.42 3.91
CA HIS A 118 -4.60 13.37 3.03
C HIS A 118 -5.82 12.79 2.33
N HIS A 119 -5.88 11.47 2.13
CA HIS A 119 -7.04 10.82 1.53
C HIS A 119 -8.21 10.80 2.52
N THR A 120 -9.40 11.14 2.05
CA THR A 120 -10.64 10.91 2.80
C THR A 120 -11.09 9.46 2.67
N MET A 121 -12.00 9.00 3.54
CA MET A 121 -12.63 7.69 3.38
C MET A 121 -13.35 7.58 2.04
N GLN A 122 -14.04 8.65 1.64
CA GLN A 122 -14.75 8.71 0.37
C GLN A 122 -13.81 8.58 -0.84
N ASP A 123 -12.60 9.14 -0.79
CA ASP A 123 -11.62 8.99 -1.88
C ASP A 123 -11.18 7.52 -2.01
N ILE A 124 -11.00 6.84 -0.89
CA ILE A 124 -10.64 5.41 -0.85
C ILE A 124 -11.77 4.57 -1.46
N GLU A 125 -12.99 4.78 -1.01
CA GLU A 125 -14.17 4.05 -1.52
C GLU A 125 -14.37 4.28 -3.02
N ARG A 126 -14.27 5.53 -3.48
CA ARG A 126 -14.41 5.88 -4.90
C ARG A 126 -13.34 5.22 -5.77
N LEU A 127 -12.08 5.19 -5.31
CA LEU A 127 -11.01 4.51 -6.03
C LEU A 127 -11.26 3.01 -6.13
N LEU A 128 -11.66 2.38 -5.03
CA LEU A 128 -11.91 0.93 -5.00
C LEU A 128 -13.14 0.54 -5.85
N ALA A 129 -14.19 1.36 -5.84
CA ALA A 129 -15.35 1.19 -6.72
C ALA A 129 -14.95 1.30 -8.20
N ALA A 130 -14.14 2.31 -8.55
CA ALA A 130 -13.62 2.47 -9.91
C ALA A 130 -12.73 1.28 -10.33
N LEU A 131 -11.89 0.77 -9.42
CA LEU A 131 -11.09 -0.43 -9.66
C LEU A 131 -11.98 -1.66 -9.93
N ALA A 132 -12.99 -1.87 -9.10
CA ALA A 132 -13.93 -2.99 -9.24
C ALA A 132 -14.70 -2.96 -10.57
N GLU A 133 -15.06 -1.77 -11.04
CA GLU A 133 -15.75 -1.58 -12.31
C GLU A 133 -14.80 -1.74 -13.51
N GLN A 134 -13.62 -1.16 -13.46
CA GLN A 134 -12.72 -1.07 -14.62
C GLN A 134 -11.82 -2.29 -14.79
N LEU A 135 -11.53 -3.05 -13.74
CA LEU A 135 -10.66 -4.23 -13.82
C LEU A 135 -11.23 -5.32 -14.75
N PRO A 136 -12.50 -5.73 -14.63
CA PRO A 136 -13.08 -6.72 -15.56
C PRO A 136 -13.03 -6.28 -17.02
N LEU A 137 -13.24 -4.98 -17.28
CA LEU A 137 -13.19 -4.42 -18.63
C LEU A 137 -11.77 -4.47 -19.21
N ALA A 138 -10.76 -4.12 -18.39
CA ALA A 138 -9.37 -4.18 -18.81
C ALA A 138 -8.91 -5.64 -19.06
N LEU A 139 -9.35 -6.58 -18.23
CA LEU A 139 -9.09 -8.01 -18.43
C LEU A 139 -9.68 -8.53 -19.73
N ALA A 140 -10.94 -8.19 -20.00
CA ALA A 140 -11.63 -8.62 -21.21
C ALA A 140 -10.96 -8.09 -22.48
N GLU A 141 -10.56 -6.81 -22.51
CA GLU A 141 -9.88 -6.20 -23.66
C GLU A 141 -8.50 -6.83 -23.93
N GLU A 142 -7.79 -7.23 -22.90
CA GLU A 142 -6.44 -7.82 -23.02
C GLU A 142 -6.46 -9.37 -23.08
N GLY A 143 -7.64 -9.96 -23.22
CA GLY A 143 -7.79 -11.41 -23.28
C GLY A 143 -7.17 -12.13 -22.09
N SER A 144 -7.46 -11.65 -20.90
CA SER A 144 -6.99 -12.19 -19.62
C SER A 144 -8.15 -12.35 -18.65
N SER A 145 -7.93 -13.10 -17.59
CA SER A 145 -8.95 -13.42 -16.59
C SER A 145 -8.42 -13.23 -15.16
N MET A 146 -9.31 -13.30 -14.18
CA MET A 146 -8.92 -13.31 -12.77
C MET A 146 -8.10 -14.56 -12.42
N GLU A 147 -8.41 -15.70 -13.05
CA GLU A 147 -7.68 -16.95 -12.91
C GLU A 147 -6.23 -16.81 -13.37
N ASP A 148 -6.00 -16.10 -14.49
CA ASP A 148 -4.65 -15.81 -14.97
C ASP A 148 -3.85 -14.99 -13.94
N ILE A 149 -4.49 -14.00 -13.30
CA ILE A 149 -3.85 -13.22 -12.23
C ILE A 149 -3.43 -14.15 -11.10
N TYR A 150 -4.34 -14.97 -10.58
CA TYR A 150 -4.03 -15.90 -9.50
C TYR A 150 -2.97 -16.92 -9.88
N GLU A 151 -2.92 -17.35 -11.15
CA GLU A 151 -1.86 -18.22 -11.64
C GLU A 151 -0.47 -17.59 -11.59
N HIS A 152 -0.36 -16.34 -12.03
CA HIS A 152 0.91 -15.62 -12.04
C HIS A 152 1.44 -15.29 -10.63
N PHE A 153 0.55 -15.17 -9.66
CA PHE A 153 0.86 -14.84 -8.26
C PHE A 153 0.69 -16.02 -7.29
N LYS A 154 0.75 -17.26 -7.78
CA LYS A 154 0.52 -18.50 -6.96
C LYS A 154 1.29 -18.56 -5.64
N ALA A 155 2.53 -18.04 -5.62
CA ALA A 155 3.38 -18.07 -4.44
C ALA A 155 3.00 -17.02 -3.39
N GLU A 156 2.25 -15.98 -3.78
CA GLU A 156 2.03 -14.78 -2.99
C GLU A 156 0.58 -14.65 -2.50
N PHE A 157 -0.38 -15.28 -3.22
CA PHE A 157 -1.73 -15.42 -2.70
C PHE A 157 -1.80 -16.63 -1.76
N PRO A 158 -2.02 -16.44 -0.46
CA PRO A 158 -2.26 -17.57 0.44
C PRO A 158 -3.50 -18.33 -0.04
N LEU A 159 -3.48 -19.66 0.09
CA LEU A 159 -4.60 -20.55 -0.29
C LEU A 159 -5.94 -20.15 0.34
N SER A 160 -5.91 -19.41 1.46
CA SER A 160 -7.08 -18.83 2.12
C SER A 160 -7.72 -17.65 1.36
N ALA A 161 -7.03 -17.02 0.43
CA ALA A 161 -7.60 -15.99 -0.45
C ALA A 161 -8.43 -16.57 -1.60
N ARG A 162 -8.36 -17.88 -1.84
CA ARG A 162 -9.26 -18.59 -2.73
C ARG A 162 -10.55 -18.88 -1.96
N VAL A 163 -11.44 -17.89 -2.02
CA VAL A 163 -12.85 -17.95 -1.60
C VAL A 163 -13.29 -19.32 -1.03
N ASP A 164 -13.13 -19.51 0.26
CA ASP A 164 -13.98 -20.43 1.03
C ASP A 164 -14.79 -19.55 1.98
N PRO A 165 -16.12 -19.38 1.74
CA PRO A 165 -16.99 -18.58 2.60
C PRO A 165 -17.11 -19.14 4.04
N SER A 166 -16.58 -20.34 4.31
CA SER A 166 -16.65 -21.00 5.62
C SER A 166 -15.56 -20.56 6.61
N ASN A 167 -14.56 -19.76 6.16
CA ASN A 167 -13.41 -19.37 7.00
C ASN A 167 -13.51 -17.97 7.63
N ALA A 168 -14.72 -17.42 7.74
CA ALA A 168 -14.96 -16.12 8.39
C ALA A 168 -14.54 -16.09 9.88
N ASN A 169 -14.43 -17.23 10.54
CA ASN A 169 -14.18 -17.33 11.99
C ASN A 169 -12.70 -17.22 12.41
N LEU A 170 -11.75 -17.25 11.46
CA LEU A 170 -10.31 -17.09 11.80
C LEU A 170 -9.86 -15.62 11.82
N VAL A 171 -10.63 -14.73 11.22
CA VAL A 171 -10.29 -13.30 11.17
C VAL A 171 -10.67 -12.57 12.46
N GLU A 172 -11.74 -13.01 13.15
CA GLU A 172 -12.14 -12.42 14.45
C GLU A 172 -11.09 -12.64 15.55
N ALA A 173 -10.39 -13.76 15.56
CA ALA A 173 -9.36 -14.04 16.57
C ALA A 173 -8.07 -13.18 16.42
N LEU A 174 -7.85 -12.54 15.27
CA LEU A 174 -6.70 -11.67 15.03
C LEU A 174 -7.01 -10.18 15.24
N VAL A 175 -8.30 -9.82 15.33
CA VAL A 175 -8.73 -8.42 15.54
C VAL A 175 -8.71 -8.05 17.02
N ASP A 176 -8.86 -9.01 17.94
CA ASP A 176 -8.92 -8.78 19.40
C ASP A 176 -7.55 -8.62 20.09
N SER A 177 -6.44 -8.79 19.39
CA SER A 177 -5.14 -8.45 19.96
C SER A 177 -4.85 -6.96 19.75
N ASP A 178 -5.07 -6.15 20.78
CA ASP A 178 -4.74 -4.73 20.85
C ASP A 178 -3.25 -4.51 20.49
N PRO A 179 -2.94 -3.87 19.35
CA PRO A 179 -1.56 -3.69 18.87
C PRO A 179 -0.77 -2.62 19.63
N LEU A 180 -1.35 -1.99 20.65
CA LEU A 180 -0.73 -0.91 21.42
C LEU A 180 -0.03 -1.38 22.71
N THR A 181 0.03 -2.70 22.98
CA THR A 181 0.73 -3.25 24.15
C THR A 181 2.22 -3.54 23.92
N VAL A 182 2.81 -3.07 22.82
CA VAL A 182 4.29 -3.09 22.71
C VAL A 182 4.83 -1.95 23.57
N SER A 183 5.18 -2.27 24.81
CA SER A 183 5.92 -1.37 25.68
C SER A 183 7.34 -1.17 25.12
N TYR A 184 7.58 0.00 24.55
CA TYR A 184 8.95 0.41 24.25
C TYR A 184 9.67 0.77 25.55
N PRO A 185 10.91 0.28 25.77
CA PRO A 185 11.69 0.71 26.92
C PRO A 185 11.97 2.21 26.81
N PRO A 186 12.01 2.94 27.92
CA PRO A 186 12.32 4.37 27.92
C PRO A 186 13.70 4.60 27.31
N ILE A 187 13.78 5.55 26.39
CA ILE A 187 15.05 6.01 25.81
C ILE A 187 15.81 6.74 26.92
N ALA A 188 16.95 6.18 27.31
CA ALA A 188 17.89 6.79 28.25
C ALA A 188 18.71 7.91 27.58
#